data_e13c96a4755a04cc5eceffde7b151997
#
_entry.id   e13c96a4755a04cc5eceffde7b151997
#
_cell.length_a   1.000
_cell.length_b   1.000
_cell.length_c   1.000
_cell.angle_alpha   90.00
_cell.angle_beta   90.00
_cell.angle_gamma   90.00
#
_symmetry.space_group_name_H-M   'P 1'
#
loop_
_entity.id
_entity.type
_entity.pdbx_description
1 polymer ?
#
loop_
_entity_poly.entity_id
_entity_poly.type
_entity_poly.pdbx_seq_one_letter_code
_entity_poly.pdbx_strand_id
1 'polypeptide(L)'
;MKRLITFCIISFGMLTASMAAEKQPTDYVNPFIGTTNFGTTNPGAVCPNGMMSVVPFNVMGSEDNKYDKDARWWSTPYEYHNCFFTGYSHVNLSGVGCPELGSLLLMPTTGELSVDYKEYGSRYKDEQASPGYYSNFLTRYNVKTEVTATPRTGVARFTFPAGQSHVLLNLGEGLTNESGAFLRRTGECEFEGMKLLGTFCYNPQAVFPIYFVMRVNKQPAASGYWKKQRPMTGVEAEWDPDNGRYKLYTGYGKELAGDDIGAYLTFHTEEGEQVEVQMGVSFVSIENARLNLDTEQQGKNFSQVLEEARRRWNDDLSRILVEGGTEEQKTVFYTALYHTLIHPNILQDVNGEYPAMESDKILTTKGDRYTVFSLWDTYRNVHQLLTLVYPERQLQMVRSMLDMYREHGWLPKWELYGRETLTMEGDPSIPVIVDTWLKGLRDFDIELAYEAMRKGATLPGAENLLRPDNDDYVSLGYVPLREQYDNSVSHALEYYIADNALSRIAAALGKKEDARLFHERSLGYKHYYCKEYGTFRPILPNGEFYAPFDPRQGENFEPNPGFHEGCAWNYTFYVPHDV
;
A
#
# COMPACT_ATOMS: atom_id res chain seq x y z
N MET A 1 77.46 50.68 -9.23
CA MET A 1 77.04 49.31 -9.55
C MET A 1 75.82 48.94 -8.66
N LYS A 2 74.62 49.13 -9.20
CA LYS A 2 73.40 48.78 -8.51
C LYS A 2 72.98 47.38 -9.01
N ARG A 3 72.85 46.39 -8.13
CA ARG A 3 72.32 45.04 -8.43
C ARG A 3 70.80 45.06 -8.26
N LEU A 4 70.08 44.80 -9.35
CA LEU A 4 68.66 44.53 -9.36
C LEU A 4 68.44 43.08 -8.88
N ILE A 5 67.65 42.89 -7.87
CA ILE A 5 67.15 41.57 -7.41
C ILE A 5 65.71 41.45 -7.99
N THR A 6 65.56 40.51 -8.93
CA THR A 6 64.24 40.16 -9.50
C THR A 6 63.58 39.11 -8.60
N PHE A 7 62.44 39.45 -8.00
CA PHE A 7 61.61 38.49 -7.27
C PHE A 7 60.65 37.80 -8.26
N CYS A 8 60.85 36.49 -8.43
CA CYS A 8 59.85 35.65 -9.10
C CYS A 8 58.78 35.25 -8.09
N ILE A 9 57.54 35.75 -8.27
CA ILE A 9 56.37 35.29 -7.55
C ILE A 9 55.85 34.08 -8.31
N ILE A 10 56.00 32.87 -7.74
CA ILE A 10 55.35 31.65 -8.23
C ILE A 10 53.94 31.61 -7.62
N SER A 11 52.94 31.88 -8.45
CA SER A 11 51.53 31.70 -8.08
C SER A 11 51.22 30.20 -8.05
N PHE A 12 51.08 29.63 -6.88
CA PHE A 12 50.50 28.31 -6.69
C PHE A 12 48.96 28.43 -6.89
N GLY A 13 48.48 28.10 -8.07
CA GLY A 13 47.06 27.89 -8.30
C GLY A 13 46.61 26.65 -7.57
N MET A 14 45.89 26.80 -6.46
CA MET A 14 45.12 25.69 -5.85
C MET A 14 43.98 25.33 -6.84
N LEU A 15 44.15 24.27 -7.61
CA LEU A 15 43.03 23.55 -8.20
C LEU A 15 42.26 22.91 -7.02
N THR A 16 41.19 23.56 -6.58
CA THR A 16 40.16 22.90 -5.79
C THR A 16 39.41 22.00 -6.77
N ALA A 17 39.82 20.74 -6.88
CA ALA A 17 38.97 19.72 -7.43
C ALA A 17 37.72 19.68 -6.53
N SER A 18 36.58 20.16 -7.02
CA SER A 18 35.29 19.89 -6.44
C SER A 18 35.12 18.37 -6.52
N MET A 19 35.41 17.65 -5.43
CA MET A 19 34.99 16.27 -5.32
C MET A 19 33.46 16.31 -5.39
N ALA A 20 32.89 15.79 -6.47
CA ALA A 20 31.46 15.54 -6.51
C ALA A 20 31.12 14.71 -5.26
N ALA A 21 30.14 15.17 -4.49
CA ALA A 21 29.69 14.42 -3.32
C ALA A 21 29.33 12.99 -3.78
N GLU A 22 29.81 12.00 -3.05
CA GLU A 22 29.53 10.60 -3.34
C GLU A 22 28.02 10.39 -3.24
N LYS A 23 27.42 9.78 -4.28
CA LYS A 23 25.99 9.51 -4.32
C LYS A 23 25.60 8.58 -3.17
N GLN A 24 24.53 8.94 -2.50
CA GLN A 24 23.91 8.10 -1.47
C GLN A 24 22.98 7.07 -2.12
N PRO A 25 22.64 5.96 -1.45
CA PRO A 25 21.68 4.98 -1.95
C PRO A 25 20.35 5.57 -2.41
N THR A 26 19.83 6.59 -1.72
CA THR A 26 18.63 7.33 -2.09
C THR A 26 18.71 8.04 -3.44
N ASP A 27 19.92 8.43 -3.88
CA ASP A 27 20.11 9.14 -5.16
C ASP A 27 20.00 8.21 -6.38
N TYR A 28 19.98 6.89 -6.17
CA TYR A 28 19.77 5.89 -7.21
C TYR A 28 18.31 5.47 -7.33
N VAL A 29 17.45 5.74 -6.35
CA VAL A 29 16.05 5.32 -6.39
C VAL A 29 15.28 6.14 -7.41
N ASN A 30 14.58 5.44 -8.31
CA ASN A 30 13.63 6.05 -9.25
C ASN A 30 12.19 5.55 -8.96
N PRO A 31 11.38 6.31 -8.21
CA PRO A 31 10.03 5.89 -7.84
C PRO A 31 9.06 5.76 -9.04
N PHE A 32 9.43 6.22 -10.24
CA PHE A 32 8.60 6.02 -11.43
C PHE A 32 8.71 4.61 -12.03
N ILE A 33 9.69 3.80 -11.63
CA ILE A 33 9.76 2.40 -12.08
C ILE A 33 8.57 1.62 -11.52
N GLY A 34 7.84 0.92 -12.39
CA GLY A 34 6.65 0.15 -12.03
C GLY A 34 5.34 0.94 -12.02
N THR A 35 5.33 2.21 -12.44
CA THR A 35 4.13 3.07 -12.41
C THR A 35 3.34 3.07 -13.72
N THR A 36 3.63 2.15 -14.64
CA THR A 36 2.92 2.01 -15.90
C THR A 36 2.23 0.66 -16.02
N ASN A 37 1.15 0.63 -16.78
CA ASN A 37 0.37 -0.59 -17.06
C ASN A 37 -0.09 -1.27 -15.76
N PHE A 38 0.26 -2.55 -15.61
CA PHE A 38 -0.07 -3.37 -14.44
C PHE A 38 1.06 -3.42 -13.39
N GLY A 39 2.03 -2.51 -13.44
CA GLY A 39 3.06 -2.40 -12.41
C GLY A 39 2.52 -1.94 -11.06
N THR A 40 1.44 -1.16 -11.08
CA THR A 40 0.61 -0.73 -9.92
C THR A 40 1.36 -0.08 -8.76
N THR A 41 2.62 0.31 -8.96
CA THR A 41 3.34 1.15 -8.00
C THR A 41 3.02 2.64 -8.22
N ASN A 42 3.41 3.49 -7.29
CA ASN A 42 3.20 4.93 -7.40
C ASN A 42 4.46 5.71 -6.95
N PRO A 43 4.66 6.95 -7.49
CA PRO A 43 5.84 7.74 -7.19
C PRO A 43 5.68 8.64 -5.94
N GLY A 44 4.67 8.41 -5.12
CA GLY A 44 4.30 9.28 -4.01
C GLY A 44 5.33 9.34 -2.89
N ALA A 45 5.17 10.32 -2.03
CA ALA A 45 5.99 10.48 -0.83
C ALA A 45 5.52 9.53 0.28
N VAL A 46 6.42 8.71 0.80
CA VAL A 46 6.19 7.77 1.90
C VAL A 46 7.48 7.62 2.71
N CYS A 47 7.38 7.32 4.00
CA CYS A 47 8.50 6.86 4.83
C CYS A 47 8.63 5.32 4.78
N PRO A 48 9.80 4.73 5.07
CA PRO A 48 9.94 3.29 5.18
C PRO A 48 8.89 2.70 6.13
N ASN A 49 8.10 1.74 5.64
CA ASN A 49 6.99 1.12 6.36
C ASN A 49 6.01 2.11 7.03
N GLY A 50 5.88 3.32 6.48
CA GLY A 50 5.00 4.35 7.02
C GLY A 50 3.53 4.07 6.71
N MET A 51 2.63 4.41 7.65
CA MET A 51 1.17 4.39 7.47
C MET A 51 0.75 5.42 6.41
N MET A 52 1.39 6.59 6.42
CA MET A 52 1.07 7.70 5.53
C MET A 52 1.85 7.62 4.22
N SER A 53 1.14 7.72 3.12
CA SER A 53 1.69 8.06 1.81
C SER A 53 0.89 9.21 1.19
N VAL A 54 1.56 10.11 0.47
CA VAL A 54 0.94 11.23 -0.25
C VAL A 54 1.26 11.06 -1.73
N VAL A 55 0.26 10.71 -2.52
CA VAL A 55 0.42 10.22 -3.88
C VAL A 55 -0.32 11.10 -4.87
N PRO A 56 0.29 11.48 -6.03
CA PRO A 56 -0.45 12.15 -7.09
C PRO A 56 -1.58 11.26 -7.60
N PHE A 57 -2.76 11.86 -7.79
CA PHE A 57 -3.96 11.17 -8.25
C PHE A 57 -4.28 11.62 -9.68
N ASN A 58 -4.15 10.70 -10.65
CA ASN A 58 -4.33 11.00 -12.06
C ASN A 58 -5.08 9.91 -12.83
N VAL A 59 -5.80 9.02 -12.14
CA VAL A 59 -6.53 7.90 -12.76
C VAL A 59 -8.01 8.18 -12.96
N MET A 60 -8.47 9.39 -12.64
CA MET A 60 -9.87 9.81 -12.75
C MET A 60 -9.98 11.25 -13.23
N GLY A 61 -11.16 11.63 -13.72
CA GLY A 61 -11.56 13.02 -13.94
C GLY A 61 -11.39 13.53 -15.35
N SER A 62 -10.85 12.76 -16.30
CA SER A 62 -10.73 13.18 -17.69
C SER A 62 -10.69 12.00 -18.65
N GLU A 63 -11.45 12.11 -19.74
CA GLU A 63 -11.37 11.17 -20.88
C GLU A 63 -10.00 11.21 -21.59
N ASP A 64 -9.22 12.28 -21.39
CA ASP A 64 -7.84 12.40 -21.90
C ASP A 64 -6.85 11.46 -21.19
N ASN A 65 -7.19 10.97 -20.01
CA ASN A 65 -6.38 9.98 -19.32
C ASN A 65 -6.48 8.63 -20.04
N LYS A 66 -5.33 7.97 -20.19
CA LYS A 66 -5.27 6.67 -20.86
C LYS A 66 -6.06 5.61 -20.10
N TYR A 67 -6.07 5.72 -18.80
CA TYR A 67 -6.79 4.86 -17.89
C TYR A 67 -7.57 5.71 -16.89
N ASP A 68 -8.88 5.65 -16.98
CA ASP A 68 -9.77 6.27 -16.02
C ASP A 68 -10.42 5.17 -15.16
N LYS A 69 -10.55 5.41 -13.88
CA LYS A 69 -11.13 4.45 -12.92
C LYS A 69 -12.55 4.03 -13.33
N ASP A 70 -13.36 4.99 -13.81
CA ASP A 70 -14.74 4.71 -14.18
C ASP A 70 -14.84 3.80 -15.42
N ALA A 71 -13.79 3.78 -16.25
CA ALA A 71 -13.72 2.94 -17.45
C ALA A 71 -12.98 1.62 -17.22
N ARG A 72 -12.17 1.50 -16.15
CA ARG A 72 -11.33 0.34 -15.89
C ARG A 72 -11.15 0.11 -14.40
N TRP A 73 -10.90 -1.15 -14.05
CA TRP A 73 -10.36 -1.55 -12.77
C TRP A 73 -8.94 -0.99 -12.61
N TRP A 74 -8.74 -0.08 -11.67
CA TRP A 74 -7.45 0.52 -11.41
C TRP A 74 -7.12 0.51 -9.93
N SER A 75 -6.02 -0.11 -9.56
CA SER A 75 -5.63 -0.39 -8.18
C SER A 75 -4.68 0.62 -7.56
N THR A 76 -4.17 1.57 -8.34
CA THR A 76 -3.26 2.63 -7.88
C THR A 76 -3.78 4.00 -8.29
N PRO A 77 -3.52 5.05 -7.50
CA PRO A 77 -3.98 6.41 -7.83
C PRO A 77 -3.20 7.07 -8.98
N TYR A 78 -2.11 6.45 -9.43
CA TYR A 78 -1.21 7.03 -10.43
C TYR A 78 -0.92 6.07 -11.59
N GLU A 79 -0.92 6.61 -12.80
CA GLU A 79 -0.46 5.95 -14.02
C GLU A 79 0.43 6.91 -14.82
N TYR A 80 1.65 6.47 -15.16
CA TYR A 80 2.69 7.32 -15.75
C TYR A 80 2.30 8.02 -17.05
N HIS A 81 1.45 7.40 -17.88
CA HIS A 81 1.02 7.97 -19.17
C HIS A 81 -0.19 8.89 -19.07
N ASN A 82 -0.83 8.97 -17.90
CA ASN A 82 -1.94 9.87 -17.65
C ASN A 82 -1.42 11.30 -17.44
N CYS A 83 -2.19 12.28 -17.89
CA CYS A 83 -1.76 13.68 -17.92
C CYS A 83 -2.70 14.64 -17.19
N PHE A 84 -3.74 14.12 -16.54
CA PHE A 84 -4.74 14.92 -15.85
C PHE A 84 -4.74 14.64 -14.37
N PHE A 85 -4.34 15.62 -13.58
CA PHE A 85 -4.18 15.52 -12.13
C PHE A 85 -5.41 16.11 -11.43
N THR A 86 -5.94 15.39 -10.45
CA THR A 86 -7.13 15.80 -9.69
C THR A 86 -6.87 15.97 -8.19
N GLY A 87 -5.65 15.73 -7.72
CA GLY A 87 -5.27 15.96 -6.34
C GLY A 87 -4.15 15.06 -5.85
N TYR A 88 -3.84 15.19 -4.57
CA TYR A 88 -2.99 14.27 -3.82
C TYR A 88 -3.83 13.42 -2.91
N SER A 89 -3.82 12.10 -3.10
CA SER A 89 -4.46 11.15 -2.19
C SER A 89 -3.55 10.81 -1.01
N HIS A 90 -4.17 10.48 0.12
CA HIS A 90 -3.49 10.10 1.35
C HIS A 90 -3.82 8.67 1.71
N VAL A 91 -2.82 7.94 2.20
CA VAL A 91 -2.86 6.51 2.49
C VAL A 91 -3.22 5.68 1.25
N ASN A 92 -2.23 5.04 0.68
CA ASN A 92 -2.35 4.37 -0.61
C ASN A 92 -1.67 3.00 -0.55
N LEU A 93 -2.19 2.05 -1.32
CA LEU A 93 -1.47 0.82 -1.64
C LEU A 93 -0.47 1.06 -2.77
N SER A 94 0.55 0.21 -2.84
CA SER A 94 1.55 0.21 -3.91
C SER A 94 1.91 -1.23 -4.28
N GLY A 95 1.81 -1.56 -5.56
CA GLY A 95 2.10 -2.90 -6.06
C GLY A 95 0.96 -3.92 -5.90
N VAL A 96 -0.28 -3.46 -5.72
CA VAL A 96 -1.46 -4.31 -5.44
C VAL A 96 -2.43 -4.31 -6.62
N GLY A 97 -3.08 -5.44 -6.87
CA GLY A 97 -3.97 -5.63 -8.02
C GLY A 97 -5.41 -5.17 -7.84
N CYS A 98 -5.87 -4.89 -6.61
CA CYS A 98 -7.25 -4.48 -6.32
C CYS A 98 -7.33 -3.00 -5.94
N PRO A 99 -8.38 -2.26 -6.38
CA PRO A 99 -8.58 -0.87 -5.97
C PRO A 99 -8.99 -0.78 -4.50
N GLU A 100 -8.24 0.01 -3.74
CA GLU A 100 -8.54 0.35 -2.35
C GLU A 100 -7.75 1.58 -1.90
N LEU A 101 -8.21 2.25 -0.83
CA LEU A 101 -7.59 3.45 -0.28
C LEU A 101 -7.56 4.62 -1.26
N GLY A 102 -6.45 5.36 -1.33
CA GLY A 102 -6.29 6.46 -2.28
C GLY A 102 -7.31 7.57 -2.11
N SER A 103 -7.71 7.88 -0.87
CA SER A 103 -8.74 8.86 -0.53
C SER A 103 -8.15 10.13 0.11
N LEU A 104 -9.00 11.01 0.65
CA LEU A 104 -8.63 12.29 1.25
C LEU A 104 -7.81 13.16 0.27
N LEU A 105 -8.42 13.50 -0.88
CA LEU A 105 -7.71 14.20 -1.95
C LEU A 105 -7.56 15.69 -1.64
N LEU A 106 -6.32 16.19 -1.71
CA LEU A 106 -5.99 17.62 -1.65
C LEU A 106 -5.69 18.18 -3.04
N MET A 107 -6.40 19.23 -3.44
CA MET A 107 -6.16 19.89 -4.73
C MET A 107 -5.99 21.40 -4.57
N PRO A 108 -4.87 21.99 -4.98
CA PRO A 108 -4.71 23.44 -5.08
C PRO A 108 -5.26 23.95 -6.41
N THR A 109 -6.05 25.03 -6.36
CA THR A 109 -6.58 25.70 -7.55
C THR A 109 -6.45 27.22 -7.44
N THR A 110 -6.61 27.95 -8.56
CA THR A 110 -6.61 29.43 -8.60
C THR A 110 -7.77 29.94 -9.45
N GLY A 111 -8.21 31.17 -9.19
CA GLY A 111 -9.29 31.83 -9.93
C GLY A 111 -10.68 31.51 -9.36
N GLU A 112 -11.63 31.18 -10.23
CA GLU A 112 -12.99 30.81 -9.80
C GLU A 112 -13.01 29.45 -9.11
N LEU A 113 -13.74 29.34 -8.00
CA LEU A 113 -13.89 28.10 -7.24
C LEU A 113 -14.74 27.10 -8.01
N SER A 114 -14.17 25.97 -8.39
CA SER A 114 -14.90 24.76 -8.82
C SER A 114 -14.62 23.63 -7.83
N VAL A 115 -15.63 22.80 -7.56
CA VAL A 115 -15.55 21.66 -6.64
C VAL A 115 -15.86 20.33 -7.33
N ASP A 116 -16.17 20.36 -8.61
CA ASP A 116 -16.34 19.17 -9.44
C ASP A 116 -14.95 18.69 -9.91
N TYR A 117 -14.58 17.48 -9.57
CA TYR A 117 -13.26 16.92 -9.90
C TYR A 117 -13.03 16.79 -11.43
N LYS A 118 -14.11 16.60 -12.19
CA LYS A 118 -14.07 16.59 -13.67
C LYS A 118 -13.74 17.97 -14.23
N GLU A 119 -14.07 19.04 -13.50
CA GLU A 119 -13.83 20.42 -13.90
C GLU A 119 -12.59 21.05 -13.28
N TYR A 120 -12.27 20.75 -12.00
CA TYR A 120 -11.14 21.40 -11.33
C TYR A 120 -9.79 20.76 -11.61
N GLY A 121 -9.72 19.61 -12.23
CA GLY A 121 -8.46 18.97 -12.55
C GLY A 121 -7.57 19.81 -13.49
N SER A 122 -6.30 19.50 -13.56
CA SER A 122 -5.29 20.21 -14.34
C SER A 122 -4.34 19.26 -15.04
N ARG A 123 -3.95 19.61 -16.27
CA ARG A 123 -2.72 19.05 -16.84
C ARG A 123 -1.53 19.50 -16.00
N TYR A 124 -0.48 18.69 -15.98
CA TYR A 124 0.71 18.93 -15.19
C TYR A 124 1.99 18.61 -15.97
N LYS A 125 3.11 19.07 -15.48
CA LYS A 125 4.45 18.86 -16.03
C LYS A 125 5.52 18.94 -14.94
N ASP A 126 6.79 18.79 -15.34
CA ASP A 126 7.96 18.97 -14.49
C ASP A 126 7.93 18.08 -13.24
N GLU A 127 7.49 16.81 -13.41
CA GLU A 127 7.44 15.83 -12.33
C GLU A 127 8.83 15.49 -11.82
N GLN A 128 8.94 15.41 -10.49
CA GLN A 128 10.13 14.90 -9.81
C GLN A 128 9.69 14.00 -8.66
N ALA A 129 10.35 12.86 -8.53
CA ALA A 129 10.15 11.95 -7.41
C ALA A 129 11.49 11.43 -6.89
N SER A 130 11.55 11.26 -5.58
CA SER A 130 12.64 10.61 -4.87
C SER A 130 12.10 10.03 -3.55
N PRO A 131 12.82 9.16 -2.83
CA PRO A 131 12.33 8.63 -1.57
C PRO A 131 11.86 9.74 -0.61
N GLY A 132 10.57 9.67 -0.22
CA GLY A 132 9.95 10.65 0.66
C GLY A 132 9.55 11.99 0.01
N TYR A 133 9.62 12.12 -1.32
CA TYR A 133 9.30 13.37 -2.02
C TYR A 133 8.67 13.14 -3.38
N TYR A 134 7.68 13.97 -3.71
CA TYR A 134 7.17 14.13 -5.06
C TYR A 134 6.81 15.59 -5.33
N SER A 135 6.92 16.04 -6.59
CA SER A 135 6.48 17.37 -7.01
C SER A 135 6.04 17.37 -8.47
N ASN A 136 5.15 18.33 -8.81
CA ASN A 136 4.77 18.66 -10.16
C ASN A 136 4.39 20.15 -10.31
N PHE A 137 4.08 20.57 -11.52
CA PHE A 137 3.61 21.91 -11.83
C PHE A 137 2.26 21.83 -12.55
N LEU A 138 1.21 22.38 -11.94
CA LEU A 138 -0.15 22.43 -12.49
C LEU A 138 -0.28 23.56 -13.49
N THR A 139 -0.38 23.22 -14.78
CA THR A 139 -0.31 24.20 -15.86
C THR A 139 -1.51 25.14 -15.94
N ARG A 140 -2.72 24.64 -15.60
CA ARG A 140 -3.96 25.42 -15.58
C ARG A 140 -3.92 26.53 -14.53
N TYR A 141 -3.33 26.24 -13.38
CA TYR A 141 -3.38 27.10 -12.20
C TYR A 141 -2.09 27.86 -11.93
N ASN A 142 -1.04 27.57 -12.68
CA ASN A 142 0.31 28.13 -12.45
C ASN A 142 0.79 27.86 -11.01
N VAL A 143 0.55 26.65 -10.50
CA VAL A 143 0.89 26.25 -9.12
C VAL A 143 1.97 25.18 -9.14
N LYS A 144 3.09 25.41 -8.44
CA LYS A 144 4.03 24.34 -8.11
C LYS A 144 3.53 23.61 -6.87
N THR A 145 3.53 22.28 -6.93
CA THR A 145 3.13 21.43 -5.82
C THR A 145 4.27 20.55 -5.37
N GLU A 146 4.41 20.35 -4.08
CA GLU A 146 5.44 19.52 -3.46
C GLU A 146 4.82 18.76 -2.29
N VAL A 147 5.16 17.48 -2.15
CA VAL A 147 4.67 16.65 -1.03
C VAL A 147 5.79 15.84 -0.39
N THR A 148 5.65 15.62 0.91
CA THR A 148 6.52 14.77 1.73
C THR A 148 5.69 14.11 2.84
N ALA A 149 6.26 13.13 3.55
CA ALA A 149 5.56 12.41 4.61
C ALA A 149 6.47 12.09 5.79
N THR A 150 5.86 11.95 6.95
CA THR A 150 6.38 11.21 8.11
C THR A 150 5.67 9.85 8.20
N PRO A 151 5.96 8.98 9.17
CA PRO A 151 5.28 7.69 9.28
C PRO A 151 3.75 7.76 9.34
N ARG A 152 3.16 8.83 9.93
CA ARG A 152 1.70 8.96 10.15
C ARG A 152 1.12 10.27 9.65
N THR A 153 1.93 11.15 9.08
CA THR A 153 1.47 12.46 8.61
C THR A 153 2.00 12.80 7.23
N GLY A 154 1.21 13.50 6.43
CA GLY A 154 1.59 14.05 5.13
C GLY A 154 1.71 15.57 5.20
N VAL A 155 2.62 16.12 4.39
CA VAL A 155 2.76 17.57 4.22
C VAL A 155 2.78 17.90 2.74
N ALA A 156 1.87 18.79 2.33
CA ALA A 156 1.86 19.39 1.00
C ALA A 156 2.27 20.86 1.08
N ARG A 157 3.07 21.33 0.12
CA ARG A 157 3.42 22.73 -0.06
C ARG A 157 3.03 23.17 -1.45
N PHE A 158 2.16 24.17 -1.52
CA PHE A 158 1.66 24.75 -2.75
C PHE A 158 2.23 26.16 -2.93
N THR A 159 2.94 26.42 -4.01
CA THR A 159 3.45 27.75 -4.37
C THR A 159 2.51 28.36 -5.38
N PHE A 160 1.79 29.41 -4.97
CA PHE A 160 0.74 30.05 -5.74
C PHE A 160 1.22 31.30 -6.50
N PRO A 161 0.57 31.64 -7.63
CA PRO A 161 0.66 32.97 -8.21
C PRO A 161 -0.12 34.00 -7.38
N ALA A 162 0.03 35.28 -7.72
CA ALA A 162 -0.77 36.34 -7.11
C ALA A 162 -2.25 36.21 -7.51
N GLY A 163 -3.16 36.36 -6.55
CA GLY A 163 -4.60 36.35 -6.78
C GLY A 163 -5.40 35.52 -5.80
N GLN A 164 -6.58 35.06 -6.24
CA GLN A 164 -7.44 34.18 -5.48
C GLN A 164 -6.99 32.73 -5.66
N SER A 165 -6.73 32.05 -4.57
CA SER A 165 -6.26 30.67 -4.53
C SER A 165 -7.11 29.82 -3.59
N HIS A 166 -7.17 28.52 -3.85
CA HIS A 166 -7.97 27.60 -3.06
C HIS A 166 -7.17 26.32 -2.74
N VAL A 167 -7.49 25.73 -1.60
CA VAL A 167 -7.14 24.37 -1.26
C VAL A 167 -8.44 23.59 -1.06
N LEU A 168 -8.64 22.55 -1.83
CA LEU A 168 -9.80 21.67 -1.78
C LEU A 168 -9.43 20.40 -1.03
N LEU A 169 -10.31 19.92 -0.13
CA LEU A 169 -10.26 18.59 0.47
C LEU A 169 -11.48 17.80 -0.02
N ASN A 170 -11.27 16.81 -0.87
CA ASN A 170 -12.33 15.97 -1.44
C ASN A 170 -12.34 14.61 -0.75
N LEU A 171 -13.48 14.25 -0.13
CA LEU A 171 -13.74 12.96 0.50
C LEU A 171 -14.64 12.06 -0.33
N GLY A 172 -15.20 12.57 -1.44
CA GLY A 172 -16.03 11.78 -2.34
C GLY A 172 -15.26 10.91 -3.30
N GLU A 173 -14.06 11.35 -3.67
CA GLU A 173 -13.21 10.66 -4.65
C GLU A 173 -12.14 9.80 -3.96
N GLY A 174 -11.75 8.72 -4.64
CA GLY A 174 -10.75 7.77 -4.17
C GLY A 174 -10.85 6.45 -4.90
N LEU A 175 -9.99 5.50 -4.54
CA LEU A 175 -10.00 4.14 -5.11
C LEU A 175 -10.86 3.17 -4.29
N THR A 176 -11.20 3.50 -3.05
CA THR A 176 -12.08 2.67 -2.20
C THR A 176 -13.46 2.52 -2.80
N ASN A 177 -14.05 1.34 -2.65
CA ASN A 177 -15.40 1.06 -3.09
C ASN A 177 -16.47 1.38 -2.02
N GLU A 178 -16.05 1.74 -0.80
CA GLU A 178 -16.95 2.05 0.31
C GLU A 178 -17.33 3.53 0.31
N SER A 179 -18.54 3.82 0.78
CA SER A 179 -19.05 5.17 0.90
C SER A 179 -19.36 5.54 2.35
N GLY A 180 -19.39 6.84 2.62
CA GLY A 180 -19.61 7.40 3.94
C GLY A 180 -18.43 8.22 4.41
N ALA A 181 -18.68 9.50 4.70
CA ALA A 181 -17.70 10.41 5.23
C ALA A 181 -18.34 11.42 6.18
N PHE A 182 -17.51 11.94 7.07
CA PHE A 182 -17.86 13.01 7.99
C PHE A 182 -16.73 14.05 7.98
N LEU A 183 -17.09 15.32 8.02
CA LEU A 183 -16.17 16.43 7.98
C LEU A 183 -16.67 17.56 8.84
N ARG A 184 -15.82 18.13 9.70
CA ARG A 184 -16.13 19.33 10.45
C ARG A 184 -14.93 20.28 10.55
N ARG A 185 -15.23 21.58 10.69
CA ARG A 185 -14.27 22.63 10.94
C ARG A 185 -14.11 22.84 12.44
N THR A 186 -12.91 22.73 12.96
CA THR A 186 -12.60 22.91 14.38
C THR A 186 -11.93 24.24 14.69
N GLY A 187 -11.34 24.86 13.66
CA GLY A 187 -10.68 26.16 13.75
C GLY A 187 -10.71 26.90 12.41
N GLU A 188 -10.15 28.10 12.37
CA GLU A 188 -10.05 28.85 11.09
C GLU A 188 -9.17 28.13 10.07
N CYS A 189 -8.12 27.47 10.56
CA CYS A 189 -7.11 26.79 9.75
C CYS A 189 -7.19 25.25 9.88
N GLU A 190 -8.26 24.69 10.45
CA GLU A 190 -8.29 23.27 10.76
C GLU A 190 -9.63 22.61 10.43
N PHE A 191 -9.54 21.46 9.78
CA PHE A 191 -10.62 20.50 9.57
C PHE A 191 -10.25 19.14 10.16
N GLU A 192 -11.25 18.38 10.58
CA GLU A 192 -11.12 16.99 10.98
C GLU A 192 -12.30 16.18 10.47
N GLY A 193 -12.14 14.87 10.41
CA GLY A 193 -13.21 14.01 9.96
C GLY A 193 -12.82 12.55 9.86
N MET A 194 -13.64 11.81 9.14
CA MET A 194 -13.42 10.39 8.85
C MET A 194 -13.99 10.02 7.48
N LYS A 195 -13.49 8.94 6.90
CA LYS A 195 -14.06 8.27 5.75
C LYS A 195 -14.05 6.76 5.98
N LEU A 196 -15.10 6.08 5.53
CA LEU A 196 -15.11 4.62 5.43
C LEU A 196 -14.30 4.20 4.20
N LEU A 197 -13.47 3.20 4.39
CA LEU A 197 -12.67 2.52 3.39
C LEU A 197 -13.04 1.04 3.42
N GLY A 198 -12.71 0.29 2.37
CA GLY A 198 -12.92 -1.15 2.40
C GLY A 198 -13.56 -1.71 1.14
N THR A 199 -14.08 -2.92 1.30
CA THR A 199 -14.56 -3.80 0.22
C THR A 199 -13.44 -4.22 -0.77
N PHE A 200 -12.21 -4.30 -0.26
CA PHE A 200 -11.06 -4.76 -1.04
C PHE A 200 -11.36 -6.10 -1.72
N CYS A 201 -11.08 -6.18 -3.03
CA CYS A 201 -11.42 -7.32 -3.89
C CYS A 201 -12.87 -7.80 -3.70
N TYR A 202 -13.82 -6.85 -3.52
CA TYR A 202 -15.25 -7.12 -3.32
C TYR A 202 -15.62 -7.88 -2.05
N ASN A 203 -14.74 -7.94 -1.04
CA ASN A 203 -15.10 -8.50 0.26
C ASN A 203 -15.94 -7.48 1.06
N PRO A 204 -17.26 -7.67 1.21
CA PRO A 204 -18.14 -6.68 1.85
C PRO A 204 -17.92 -6.55 3.36
N GLN A 205 -17.13 -7.43 3.96
CA GLN A 205 -16.84 -7.42 5.40
C GLN A 205 -15.57 -6.65 5.75
N ALA A 206 -14.68 -6.43 4.78
CA ALA A 206 -13.41 -5.74 4.99
C ALA A 206 -13.60 -4.21 4.96
N VAL A 207 -14.42 -3.67 5.86
CA VAL A 207 -14.71 -2.23 6.00
C VAL A 207 -14.08 -1.69 7.28
N PHE A 208 -13.41 -0.54 7.17
CA PHE A 208 -12.74 0.14 8.28
C PHE A 208 -12.73 1.66 8.10
N PRO A 209 -12.74 2.46 9.18
CA PRO A 209 -12.65 3.90 9.10
C PRO A 209 -11.19 4.37 9.01
N ILE A 210 -10.97 5.49 8.30
CA ILE A 210 -9.80 6.34 8.47
C ILE A 210 -10.25 7.67 9.06
N TYR A 211 -9.56 8.11 10.11
CA TYR A 211 -9.75 9.40 10.75
C TYR A 211 -8.62 10.34 10.34
N PHE A 212 -8.92 11.63 10.21
CA PHE A 212 -7.91 12.61 9.82
C PHE A 212 -8.08 13.95 10.54
N VAL A 213 -6.97 14.69 10.63
CA VAL A 213 -6.92 16.10 10.97
C VAL A 213 -6.06 16.81 9.93
N MET A 214 -6.59 17.87 9.32
CA MET A 214 -5.91 18.71 8.34
C MET A 214 -5.70 20.11 8.89
N ARG A 215 -4.50 20.65 8.77
CA ARG A 215 -4.13 22.03 9.13
C ARG A 215 -3.46 22.74 7.97
N VAL A 216 -3.72 24.06 7.89
CA VAL A 216 -3.01 24.95 6.98
C VAL A 216 -2.25 26.02 7.77
N ASN A 217 -1.08 26.43 7.28
CA ASN A 217 -0.22 27.42 7.92
C ASN A 217 -0.64 28.88 7.69
N LYS A 218 -1.64 29.12 6.83
CA LYS A 218 -2.16 30.45 6.48
C LYS A 218 -3.64 30.54 6.80
N GLN A 219 -4.06 31.65 7.43
CA GLN A 219 -5.47 31.92 7.68
C GLN A 219 -6.21 32.14 6.35
N PRO A 220 -7.28 31.38 6.07
CA PRO A 220 -8.09 31.56 4.86
C PRO A 220 -8.95 32.82 4.94
N ALA A 221 -9.16 33.48 3.82
CA ALA A 221 -10.10 34.58 3.66
C ALA A 221 -11.56 34.09 3.69
N ALA A 222 -11.80 32.85 3.22
CA ALA A 222 -13.10 32.19 3.26
C ALA A 222 -12.94 30.67 3.31
N SER A 223 -13.95 29.99 3.79
CA SER A 223 -14.03 28.53 3.79
C SER A 223 -15.47 28.07 3.69
N GLY A 224 -15.69 26.83 3.27
CA GLY A 224 -16.99 26.21 3.22
C GLY A 224 -16.91 24.73 2.88
N TYR A 225 -18.06 24.16 2.64
CA TYR A 225 -18.22 22.76 2.31
C TYR A 225 -18.93 22.62 0.97
N TRP A 226 -18.85 21.44 0.39
CA TRP A 226 -19.73 21.03 -0.69
C TRP A 226 -20.29 19.63 -0.47
N LYS A 227 -21.38 19.34 -1.14
CA LYS A 227 -21.99 18.02 -1.22
C LYS A 227 -22.55 17.83 -2.61
N LYS A 228 -22.27 16.70 -3.25
CA LYS A 228 -22.94 16.29 -4.47
C LYS A 228 -24.37 15.89 -4.12
N GLN A 229 -25.35 16.59 -4.67
CA GLN A 229 -26.74 16.28 -4.49
C GLN A 229 -27.14 15.19 -5.48
N ARG A 230 -27.64 14.09 -4.97
CA ARG A 230 -28.21 13.02 -5.78
C ARG A 230 -29.68 13.28 -6.01
N PRO A 231 -30.24 12.95 -7.20
CA PRO A 231 -31.67 12.98 -7.45
C PRO A 231 -32.43 12.12 -6.43
N MET A 232 -33.65 12.52 -6.07
CA MET A 232 -34.47 11.73 -5.14
C MET A 232 -34.96 10.45 -5.83
N THR A 233 -34.60 9.31 -5.29
CA THR A 233 -34.99 7.98 -5.78
C THR A 233 -36.51 7.89 -5.84
N GLY A 234 -37.09 7.51 -6.98
CA GLY A 234 -38.54 7.34 -7.20
C GLY A 234 -39.27 8.57 -7.70
N VAL A 235 -38.61 9.72 -7.85
CA VAL A 235 -39.20 10.96 -8.40
C VAL A 235 -38.76 11.19 -9.84
N GLU A 236 -37.58 10.71 -10.22
CA GLU A 236 -37.04 10.79 -11.58
C GLU A 236 -36.94 9.39 -12.18
N ALA A 237 -37.28 9.27 -13.48
CA ALA A 237 -37.39 7.97 -14.15
C ALA A 237 -36.02 7.28 -14.39
N GLU A 238 -34.96 8.05 -14.43
CA GLU A 238 -33.58 7.54 -14.60
C GLU A 238 -32.66 8.29 -13.66
N TRP A 239 -32.09 7.57 -12.70
CA TRP A 239 -31.07 8.08 -11.81
C TRP A 239 -29.69 7.76 -12.36
N ASP A 240 -28.96 8.79 -12.73
CA ASP A 240 -27.56 8.72 -13.10
C ASP A 240 -26.73 9.33 -11.95
N PRO A 241 -25.91 8.53 -11.24
CA PRO A 241 -25.07 9.03 -10.17
C PRO A 241 -24.06 10.10 -10.64
N ASP A 242 -23.73 10.11 -11.94
CA ASP A 242 -22.78 11.07 -12.51
C ASP A 242 -23.41 12.45 -12.79
N ASN A 243 -24.74 12.56 -12.81
CA ASN A 243 -25.47 13.79 -13.07
C ASN A 243 -25.85 14.60 -11.82
N GLY A 244 -25.40 14.20 -10.64
CA GLY A 244 -25.64 14.96 -9.41
C GLY A 244 -24.96 16.34 -9.45
N ARG A 245 -25.71 17.38 -9.04
CA ARG A 245 -25.17 18.75 -8.95
C ARG A 245 -24.50 18.98 -7.61
N TYR A 246 -23.33 19.61 -7.63
CA TYR A 246 -22.66 20.05 -6.40
C TYR A 246 -23.37 21.27 -5.82
N LYS A 247 -23.59 21.27 -4.52
CA LYS A 247 -24.09 22.38 -3.74
C LYS A 247 -23.02 22.87 -2.80
N LEU A 248 -22.75 24.18 -2.85
CA LEU A 248 -21.85 24.86 -1.92
C LEU A 248 -22.60 25.27 -0.65
N TYR A 249 -21.97 25.08 0.49
CA TYR A 249 -22.44 25.51 1.80
C TYR A 249 -21.48 26.55 2.36
N THR A 250 -21.74 27.81 2.07
CA THR A 250 -20.96 28.95 2.56
C THR A 250 -21.58 29.46 3.87
N GLY A 251 -20.79 29.55 4.93
CA GLY A 251 -21.27 30.01 6.23
C GLY A 251 -22.28 29.09 6.91
N TYR A 252 -22.50 27.89 6.39
CA TYR A 252 -23.44 26.91 6.92
C TYR A 252 -22.72 25.90 7.81
N GLY A 253 -23.25 25.74 9.02
CA GLY A 253 -22.92 24.63 9.90
C GLY A 253 -21.45 24.51 10.29
N LYS A 254 -21.18 23.66 11.26
CA LYS A 254 -19.82 23.31 11.68
C LYS A 254 -19.39 21.97 11.10
N GLU A 255 -20.33 21.18 10.56
CA GLU A 255 -20.08 19.80 10.13
C GLU A 255 -20.98 19.38 8.96
N LEU A 256 -20.53 18.41 8.21
CA LEU A 256 -21.23 17.78 7.09
C LEU A 256 -20.96 16.27 7.07
N ALA A 257 -21.98 15.48 6.75
CA ALA A 257 -21.86 14.04 6.55
C ALA A 257 -22.47 13.63 5.21
N GLY A 258 -21.94 12.60 4.59
CA GLY A 258 -22.42 12.05 3.31
C GLY A 258 -21.33 11.34 2.54
N ASP A 259 -21.65 10.94 1.30
CA ASP A 259 -20.72 10.23 0.43
C ASP A 259 -19.80 11.20 -0.32
N ASP A 260 -20.36 12.00 -1.21
CA ASP A 260 -19.63 12.94 -2.06
C ASP A 260 -19.56 14.31 -1.39
N ILE A 261 -18.74 14.44 -0.38
CA ILE A 261 -18.57 15.67 0.39
C ILE A 261 -17.12 16.16 0.35
N GLY A 262 -16.96 17.46 0.62
CA GLY A 262 -15.64 18.03 0.77
C GLY A 262 -15.68 19.43 1.38
N ALA A 263 -14.49 20.00 1.56
CA ALA A 263 -14.29 21.35 2.06
C ALA A 263 -13.32 22.14 1.20
N TYR A 264 -13.47 23.46 1.22
CA TYR A 264 -12.55 24.36 0.57
C TYR A 264 -12.08 25.46 1.51
N LEU A 265 -10.84 25.88 1.30
CA LEU A 265 -10.22 27.06 1.91
C LEU A 265 -9.83 28.00 0.78
N THR A 266 -10.23 29.29 0.90
CA THR A 266 -9.89 30.33 -0.09
C THR A 266 -8.90 31.30 0.52
N PHE A 267 -7.87 31.65 -0.23
CA PHE A 267 -6.81 32.59 0.15
C PHE A 267 -6.69 33.72 -0.86
N HIS A 268 -6.15 34.84 -0.41
CA HIS A 268 -5.52 35.83 -1.28
C HIS A 268 -4.02 35.64 -1.18
N THR A 269 -3.37 35.31 -2.29
CA THR A 269 -1.93 34.99 -2.35
C THR A 269 -1.19 36.06 -3.12
N GLU A 270 0.06 36.32 -2.72
CA GLU A 270 1.04 37.07 -3.48
C GLU A 270 1.79 36.14 -4.44
N GLU A 271 2.53 36.70 -5.40
CA GLU A 271 3.33 35.91 -6.34
C GLU A 271 4.41 35.10 -5.60
N GLY A 272 4.41 33.77 -5.82
CA GLY A 272 5.34 32.86 -5.17
C GLY A 272 5.01 32.53 -3.72
N GLU A 273 3.86 32.94 -3.20
CA GLU A 273 3.46 32.66 -1.82
C GLU A 273 3.20 31.15 -1.63
N GLN A 274 3.69 30.62 -0.51
CA GLN A 274 3.59 29.20 -0.16
C GLN A 274 2.52 28.98 0.91
N VAL A 275 1.60 28.07 0.62
CA VAL A 275 0.66 27.52 1.60
C VAL A 275 1.02 26.07 1.87
N GLU A 276 1.29 25.76 3.14
CA GLU A 276 1.56 24.41 3.60
C GLU A 276 0.30 23.80 4.22
N VAL A 277 0.03 22.55 3.86
CA VAL A 277 -1.08 21.75 4.40
C VAL A 277 -0.49 20.52 5.05
N GLN A 278 -0.82 20.31 6.31
CA GLN A 278 -0.44 19.14 7.09
C GLN A 278 -1.66 18.24 7.30
N MET A 279 -1.51 16.93 7.14
CA MET A 279 -2.56 15.94 7.36
C MET A 279 -2.04 14.83 8.27
N GLY A 280 -2.65 14.66 9.43
CA GLY A 280 -2.45 13.50 10.29
C GLY A 280 -3.57 12.49 10.10
N VAL A 281 -3.26 11.19 10.12
CA VAL A 281 -4.26 10.11 10.01
C VAL A 281 -4.14 9.13 11.17
N SER A 282 -5.24 8.42 11.43
CA SER A 282 -5.33 7.32 12.37
C SER A 282 -6.43 6.36 11.95
N PHE A 283 -6.28 5.07 12.31
CA PHE A 283 -7.35 4.08 12.17
C PHE A 283 -8.08 3.82 13.50
N VAL A 284 -7.80 4.63 14.52
CA VAL A 284 -8.39 4.54 15.88
C VAL A 284 -9.42 5.64 16.12
N SER A 285 -9.01 6.91 15.98
CA SER A 285 -9.89 8.05 16.26
C SER A 285 -9.35 9.36 15.67
N ILE A 286 -10.22 10.40 15.66
CA ILE A 286 -9.82 11.77 15.30
C ILE A 286 -8.80 12.31 16.30
N GLU A 287 -8.96 12.02 17.59
CA GLU A 287 -8.05 12.42 18.66
C GLU A 287 -6.64 11.86 18.42
N ASN A 288 -6.56 10.60 17.99
CA ASN A 288 -5.28 9.96 17.65
C ASN A 288 -4.68 10.52 16.35
N ALA A 289 -5.49 10.82 15.33
CA ALA A 289 -5.01 11.52 14.14
C ALA A 289 -4.39 12.89 14.48
N ARG A 290 -5.01 13.61 15.43
CA ARG A 290 -4.49 14.86 15.98
C ARG A 290 -3.20 14.64 16.75
N LEU A 291 -3.15 13.63 17.61
CA LEU A 291 -1.97 13.29 18.38
C LEU A 291 -0.78 12.93 17.48
N ASN A 292 -1.03 12.17 16.41
CA ASN A 292 -0.02 11.85 15.39
C ASN A 292 0.50 13.13 14.72
N LEU A 293 -0.42 14.02 14.31
CA LEU A 293 -0.07 15.29 13.68
C LEU A 293 0.74 16.19 14.62
N ASP A 294 0.28 16.37 15.85
CA ASP A 294 0.94 17.22 16.85
C ASP A 294 2.33 16.67 17.19
N THR A 295 2.49 15.36 17.30
CA THR A 295 3.77 14.74 17.66
C THR A 295 4.79 14.78 16.53
N GLU A 296 4.38 14.43 15.31
CA GLU A 296 5.32 14.26 14.20
C GLU A 296 5.63 15.58 13.48
N GLN A 297 4.73 16.59 13.55
CA GLN A 297 4.89 17.87 12.86
C GLN A 297 5.25 19.04 13.78
N GLN A 298 5.32 18.84 15.11
CA GLN A 298 5.56 19.93 16.05
C GLN A 298 6.81 20.74 15.71
N GLY A 299 6.61 22.04 15.42
CA GLY A 299 7.69 23.00 15.17
C GLY A 299 8.46 22.78 13.85
N LYS A 300 7.96 21.95 12.95
CA LYS A 300 8.62 21.64 11.68
C LYS A 300 7.90 22.33 10.50
N ASN A 301 8.68 22.75 9.53
CA ASN A 301 8.22 23.16 8.21
C ASN A 301 8.44 22.03 7.19
N PHE A 302 7.91 22.20 6.00
CA PHE A 302 8.04 21.22 4.90
C PHE A 302 9.48 20.73 4.67
N SER A 303 10.45 21.64 4.64
CA SER A 303 11.84 21.30 4.33
C SER A 303 12.48 20.42 5.40
N GLN A 304 12.15 20.64 6.68
CA GLN A 304 12.63 19.83 7.79
C GLN A 304 12.02 18.42 7.76
N VAL A 305 10.72 18.30 7.44
CA VAL A 305 10.05 17.01 7.27
C VAL A 305 10.65 16.23 6.11
N LEU A 306 10.91 16.90 4.98
CA LEU A 306 11.55 16.29 3.82
C LEU A 306 12.96 15.77 4.13
N GLU A 307 13.75 16.54 4.86
CA GLU A 307 15.09 16.12 5.27
C GLU A 307 15.05 14.88 6.18
N GLU A 308 14.11 14.83 7.12
CA GLU A 308 13.89 13.66 7.97
C GLU A 308 13.47 12.43 7.16
N ALA A 309 12.55 12.58 6.20
CA ALA A 309 12.13 11.49 5.33
C ALA A 309 13.28 10.93 4.50
N ARG A 310 14.09 11.81 3.89
CA ARG A 310 15.29 11.42 3.13
C ARG A 310 16.32 10.69 4.00
N ARG A 311 16.56 11.18 5.21
CA ARG A 311 17.47 10.54 6.15
C ARG A 311 17.00 9.13 6.51
N ARG A 312 15.71 8.95 6.86
CA ARG A 312 15.13 7.63 7.16
C ARG A 312 15.32 6.65 6.00
N TRP A 313 15.04 7.09 4.79
CA TRP A 313 15.26 6.27 3.59
C TRP A 313 16.72 5.94 3.38
N ASN A 314 17.62 6.90 3.55
CA ASN A 314 19.05 6.65 3.39
C ASN A 314 19.58 5.69 4.44
N ASP A 315 19.17 5.82 5.69
CA ASP A 315 19.55 4.91 6.78
C ASP A 315 19.13 3.46 6.47
N ASP A 316 17.93 3.26 5.92
CA ASP A 316 17.43 1.93 5.56
C ASP A 316 18.11 1.37 4.31
N LEU A 317 18.19 2.13 3.24
CA LEU A 317 18.79 1.67 1.98
C LEU A 317 20.30 1.42 2.12
N SER A 318 20.97 2.13 3.02
CA SER A 318 22.40 1.94 3.30
C SER A 318 22.73 0.65 4.06
N ARG A 319 21.74 -0.13 4.48
CA ARG A 319 22.00 -1.48 5.03
C ARG A 319 22.55 -2.46 3.99
N ILE A 320 22.37 -2.17 2.71
CA ILE A 320 23.00 -2.88 1.60
C ILE A 320 23.75 -1.86 0.75
N LEU A 321 25.06 -1.92 0.76
CA LEU A 321 25.91 -1.09 -0.09
C LEU A 321 26.39 -1.90 -1.30
N VAL A 322 26.15 -1.36 -2.50
CA VAL A 322 26.51 -2.00 -3.76
C VAL A 322 27.64 -1.22 -4.43
N GLU A 323 28.78 -1.91 -4.64
CA GLU A 323 29.90 -1.39 -5.38
C GLU A 323 29.97 -1.99 -6.80
N GLY A 324 30.54 -1.26 -7.74
CA GLY A 324 30.62 -1.67 -9.15
C GLY A 324 29.26 -1.58 -9.88
N GLY A 325 29.17 -2.21 -11.04
CA GLY A 325 28.00 -2.13 -11.91
C GLY A 325 27.80 -0.76 -12.58
N THR A 326 26.78 -0.65 -13.42
CA THR A 326 26.38 0.61 -14.06
C THR A 326 25.43 1.42 -13.16
N GLU A 327 25.26 2.69 -13.47
CA GLU A 327 24.26 3.56 -12.81
C GLU A 327 22.84 2.96 -12.92
N GLU A 328 22.49 2.42 -14.10
CA GLU A 328 21.20 1.77 -14.34
C GLU A 328 21.00 0.52 -13.44
N GLN A 329 22.04 -0.31 -13.30
CA GLN A 329 21.97 -1.49 -12.43
C GLN A 329 21.79 -1.09 -10.96
N LYS A 330 22.46 -0.03 -10.50
CA LYS A 330 22.28 0.51 -9.16
C LYS A 330 20.87 1.11 -8.98
N THR A 331 20.37 1.82 -10.00
CA THR A 331 19.00 2.35 -10.01
C THR A 331 17.96 1.22 -9.86
N VAL A 332 18.09 0.16 -10.64
CA VAL A 332 17.18 -1.01 -10.54
C VAL A 332 17.28 -1.64 -9.15
N PHE A 333 18.50 -1.87 -8.65
CA PHE A 333 18.72 -2.48 -7.34
C PHE A 333 18.10 -1.66 -6.20
N TYR A 334 18.46 -0.37 -6.09
CA TYR A 334 17.98 0.46 -5.00
C TYR A 334 16.49 0.79 -5.11
N THR A 335 15.93 0.86 -6.31
CA THR A 335 14.49 1.02 -6.50
C THR A 335 13.74 -0.24 -6.08
N ALA A 336 14.25 -1.43 -6.42
CA ALA A 336 13.67 -2.68 -5.94
C ALA A 336 13.73 -2.78 -4.40
N LEU A 337 14.87 -2.45 -3.79
CA LEU A 337 15.01 -2.41 -2.33
C LEU A 337 14.06 -1.39 -1.69
N TYR A 338 13.91 -0.21 -2.28
CA TYR A 338 12.94 0.81 -1.85
C TYR A 338 11.52 0.25 -1.83
N HIS A 339 11.07 -0.44 -2.89
CA HIS A 339 9.74 -1.03 -2.97
C HIS A 339 9.49 -2.08 -1.88
N THR A 340 10.50 -2.86 -1.48
CA THR A 340 10.35 -3.87 -0.41
C THR A 340 10.09 -3.27 0.98
N LEU A 341 10.29 -1.98 1.16
CA LEU A 341 10.13 -1.26 2.42
C LEU A 341 8.90 -0.34 2.47
N ILE A 342 8.03 -0.39 1.44
CA ILE A 342 6.77 0.36 1.45
C ILE A 342 5.72 -0.40 2.27
N HIS A 343 5.52 -1.69 1.97
CA HIS A 343 4.61 -2.58 2.68
C HIS A 343 5.34 -3.84 3.19
N PRO A 344 4.87 -4.48 4.28
CA PRO A 344 3.84 -4.04 5.23
C PRO A 344 4.18 -2.71 5.90
N ASN A 345 3.16 -1.96 6.32
CA ASN A 345 3.35 -0.69 7.02
C ASN A 345 2.83 -0.74 8.47
N ILE A 346 3.24 0.21 9.29
CA ILE A 346 2.79 0.31 10.68
C ILE A 346 1.30 0.68 10.75
N LEU A 347 0.60 0.14 11.76
CA LEU A 347 -0.81 0.42 12.02
C LEU A 347 -1.03 1.26 13.28
N GLN A 348 -0.14 1.15 14.27
CA GLN A 348 -0.30 1.84 15.54
C GLN A 348 -0.04 3.36 15.43
N ASP A 349 -0.79 4.12 16.20
CA ASP A 349 -0.57 5.53 16.44
C ASP A 349 0.66 5.78 17.34
N VAL A 350 1.07 7.04 17.51
CA VAL A 350 2.26 7.41 18.31
C VAL A 350 2.14 7.03 19.80
N ASN A 351 0.92 6.85 20.31
CA ASN A 351 0.65 6.35 21.66
C ASN A 351 0.62 4.81 21.76
N GLY A 352 0.83 4.11 20.63
CA GLY A 352 0.81 2.67 20.53
C GLY A 352 -0.57 2.05 20.34
N GLU A 353 -1.64 2.83 20.26
CA GLU A 353 -3.00 2.32 20.02
C GLU A 353 -3.21 1.90 18.57
N TYR A 354 -3.98 0.83 18.37
CA TYR A 354 -4.35 0.29 17.06
C TYR A 354 -5.68 -0.48 17.13
N PRO A 355 -6.43 -0.59 16.02
CA PRO A 355 -7.64 -1.42 15.96
C PRO A 355 -7.28 -2.90 15.97
N ALA A 356 -7.96 -3.68 16.84
CA ALA A 356 -7.78 -5.12 16.90
C ALA A 356 -8.34 -5.82 15.66
N MET A 357 -7.76 -6.98 15.33
CA MET A 357 -8.18 -7.81 14.21
C MET A 357 -9.65 -8.23 14.34
N GLU A 358 -10.46 -7.99 13.28
CA GLU A 358 -11.88 -8.35 13.18
C GLU A 358 -12.73 -7.91 14.39
N SER A 359 -12.42 -6.75 14.96
CA SER A 359 -13.05 -6.27 16.19
C SER A 359 -13.07 -4.73 16.22
N ASP A 360 -14.03 -4.18 16.98
CA ASP A 360 -14.09 -2.75 17.29
C ASP A 360 -13.26 -2.35 18.52
N LYS A 361 -12.49 -3.31 19.07
CA LYS A 361 -11.63 -3.04 20.22
C LYS A 361 -10.39 -2.28 19.80
N ILE A 362 -9.97 -1.34 20.62
CA ILE A 362 -8.68 -0.66 20.50
C ILE A 362 -7.72 -1.32 21.50
N LEU A 363 -6.57 -1.74 20.99
CA LEU A 363 -5.49 -2.33 21.77
C LEU A 363 -4.26 -1.43 21.73
N THR A 364 -3.25 -1.77 22.53
CA THR A 364 -2.02 -1.00 22.64
C THR A 364 -0.82 -1.92 22.52
N THR A 365 0.16 -1.53 21.69
CA THR A 365 1.45 -2.21 21.56
C THR A 365 2.59 -1.35 22.10
N LYS A 366 3.68 -2.02 22.51
CA LYS A 366 4.96 -1.36 22.83
C LYS A 366 5.95 -1.36 21.67
N GLY A 367 5.73 -2.22 20.69
CA GLY A 367 6.52 -2.35 19.47
C GLY A 367 5.72 -1.89 18.26
N ASP A 368 6.22 -2.21 17.07
CA ASP A 368 5.50 -1.95 15.84
C ASP A 368 4.44 -3.03 15.59
N ARG A 369 3.20 -2.59 15.38
CA ARG A 369 2.11 -3.41 14.86
C ARG A 369 2.02 -3.16 13.36
N TYR A 370 2.30 -4.20 12.58
CA TYR A 370 2.23 -4.13 11.12
C TYR A 370 0.86 -4.50 10.58
N THR A 371 0.54 -3.98 9.41
CA THR A 371 -0.67 -4.22 8.60
C THR A 371 -0.31 -4.24 7.11
N VAL A 372 -1.28 -4.52 6.26
CA VAL A 372 -1.12 -4.70 4.80
C VAL A 372 -0.22 -5.91 4.53
N PHE A 373 -0.67 -7.05 5.03
CA PHE A 373 0.00 -8.32 4.83
C PHE A 373 -0.53 -9.03 3.57
N SER A 374 0.02 -8.70 2.42
CA SER A 374 -0.16 -9.46 1.17
C SER A 374 0.75 -10.69 1.18
N LEU A 375 0.47 -11.65 2.07
CA LEU A 375 1.42 -12.73 2.38
C LEU A 375 1.62 -13.71 1.23
N TRP A 376 0.61 -13.92 0.38
CA TRP A 376 0.75 -14.77 -0.81
C TRP A 376 1.87 -14.26 -1.75
N ASP A 377 2.05 -12.94 -1.83
CA ASP A 377 3.10 -12.30 -2.59
C ASP A 377 4.44 -12.28 -1.84
N THR A 378 4.43 -11.87 -0.57
CA THR A 378 5.63 -11.51 0.17
C THR A 378 6.37 -12.69 0.80
N TYR A 379 5.70 -13.83 1.03
CA TYR A 379 6.35 -15.02 1.58
C TYR A 379 7.39 -15.64 0.64
N ARG A 380 7.32 -15.33 -0.64
CA ARG A 380 8.16 -15.91 -1.70
C ARG A 380 9.62 -15.47 -1.58
N ASN A 381 9.87 -14.18 -1.22
CA ASN A 381 11.23 -13.65 -1.13
C ASN A 381 11.38 -12.42 -0.21
N VAL A 382 10.37 -11.59 0.01
CA VAL A 382 10.50 -10.36 0.81
C VAL A 382 10.83 -10.68 2.26
N HIS A 383 10.11 -11.59 2.92
CA HIS A 383 10.36 -11.96 4.31
C HIS A 383 11.73 -12.61 4.51
N GLN A 384 12.24 -13.34 3.51
CA GLN A 384 13.59 -13.90 3.53
C GLN A 384 14.65 -12.79 3.48
N LEU A 385 14.45 -11.77 2.64
CA LEU A 385 15.31 -10.59 2.59
C LEU A 385 15.27 -9.83 3.92
N LEU A 386 14.08 -9.58 4.47
CA LEU A 386 13.91 -8.90 5.76
C LEU A 386 14.61 -9.67 6.89
N THR A 387 14.54 -11.00 6.91
CA THR A 387 15.23 -11.84 7.90
C THR A 387 16.74 -11.61 7.88
N LEU A 388 17.33 -11.36 6.72
CA LEU A 388 18.77 -11.14 6.55
C LEU A 388 19.19 -9.70 6.86
N VAL A 389 18.42 -8.72 6.41
CA VAL A 389 18.84 -7.31 6.36
C VAL A 389 18.13 -6.47 7.43
N TYR A 390 16.87 -6.79 7.76
CA TYR A 390 16.03 -6.05 8.71
C TYR A 390 15.40 -6.99 9.75
N PRO A 391 16.22 -7.79 10.48
CA PRO A 391 15.73 -8.84 11.36
C PRO A 391 14.79 -8.32 12.47
N GLU A 392 15.01 -7.11 12.95
CA GLU A 392 14.14 -6.47 13.94
C GLU A 392 12.71 -6.22 13.40
N ARG A 393 12.58 -5.79 12.13
CA ARG A 393 11.29 -5.60 11.47
C ARG A 393 10.60 -6.93 11.20
N GLN A 394 11.36 -7.92 10.72
CA GLN A 394 10.82 -9.26 10.49
C GLN A 394 10.25 -9.87 11.78
N LEU A 395 10.94 -9.74 12.91
CA LEU A 395 10.43 -10.18 14.21
C LEU A 395 9.14 -9.46 14.62
N GLN A 396 9.05 -8.15 14.42
CA GLN A 396 7.83 -7.39 14.72
C GLN A 396 6.67 -7.80 13.80
N MET A 397 6.93 -8.09 12.52
CA MET A 397 5.90 -8.61 11.60
C MET A 397 5.39 -9.98 12.07
N VAL A 398 6.27 -10.90 12.45
CA VAL A 398 5.85 -12.20 13.01
C VAL A 398 5.04 -12.03 14.30
N ARG A 399 5.48 -11.14 15.20
CA ARG A 399 4.71 -10.83 16.42
C ARG A 399 3.33 -10.26 16.09
N SER A 400 3.23 -9.38 15.09
CA SER A 400 1.95 -8.85 14.60
C SER A 400 1.02 -9.96 14.11
N MET A 401 1.54 -10.96 13.37
CA MET A 401 0.75 -12.10 12.93
C MET A 401 0.25 -12.94 14.12
N LEU A 402 1.07 -13.12 15.15
CA LEU A 402 0.67 -13.85 16.36
C LEU A 402 -0.33 -13.06 17.22
N ASP A 403 -0.22 -11.73 17.24
CA ASP A 403 -1.22 -10.89 17.91
C ASP A 403 -2.57 -10.97 17.17
N MET A 404 -2.59 -10.97 15.84
CA MET A 404 -3.80 -11.23 15.06
C MET A 404 -4.43 -12.57 15.40
N TYR A 405 -3.63 -13.63 15.57
CA TYR A 405 -4.13 -14.92 16.04
C TYR A 405 -4.76 -14.86 17.44
N ARG A 406 -4.13 -14.13 18.38
CA ARG A 406 -4.71 -13.93 19.74
C ARG A 406 -6.02 -13.14 19.71
N GLU A 407 -6.13 -12.19 18.81
CA GLU A 407 -7.27 -11.28 18.67
C GLU A 407 -8.48 -11.93 17.99
N HIS A 408 -8.24 -12.69 16.92
CA HIS A 408 -9.26 -13.23 16.02
C HIS A 408 -9.31 -14.77 15.98
N GLY A 409 -8.22 -15.44 16.38
CA GLY A 409 -8.12 -16.88 16.37
C GLY A 409 -7.60 -17.49 15.06
N TRP A 410 -7.15 -16.67 14.11
CA TRP A 410 -6.54 -17.10 12.86
C TRP A 410 -5.28 -16.29 12.55
N LEU A 411 -4.30 -16.93 11.92
CA LEU A 411 -3.17 -16.22 11.30
C LEU A 411 -3.65 -15.45 10.07
N PRO A 412 -3.02 -14.31 9.74
CA PRO A 412 -3.42 -13.55 8.57
C PRO A 412 -3.06 -14.24 7.26
N LYS A 413 -3.86 -14.00 6.24
CA LYS A 413 -3.63 -14.39 4.84
C LYS A 413 -3.39 -13.15 3.98
N TRP A 414 -4.36 -12.24 3.93
CA TRP A 414 -4.29 -10.96 3.27
C TRP A 414 -4.97 -9.88 4.12
N GLU A 415 -4.30 -9.52 5.20
CA GLU A 415 -4.85 -8.58 6.20
C GLU A 415 -4.67 -7.12 5.74
N LEU A 416 -5.69 -6.30 5.94
CA LEU A 416 -5.76 -4.89 5.61
C LEU A 416 -6.41 -4.09 6.74
N TYR A 417 -5.59 -3.32 7.47
CA TYR A 417 -6.00 -2.44 8.57
C TYR A 417 -6.95 -3.08 9.60
N GLY A 418 -6.60 -4.28 10.04
CA GLY A 418 -7.35 -5.05 11.05
C GLY A 418 -8.53 -5.84 10.48
N ARG A 419 -8.61 -6.00 9.16
CA ARG A 419 -9.61 -6.84 8.50
C ARG A 419 -8.94 -7.90 7.63
N GLU A 420 -9.44 -9.14 7.69
CA GLU A 420 -8.99 -10.21 6.82
C GLU A 420 -9.79 -10.20 5.52
N THR A 421 -9.13 -9.96 4.41
CA THR A 421 -9.80 -9.90 3.11
C THR A 421 -10.00 -11.27 2.48
N LEU A 422 -9.26 -12.29 2.93
CA LEU A 422 -9.22 -13.66 2.38
C LEU A 422 -8.81 -13.73 0.91
N THR A 423 -8.24 -12.66 0.40
CA THR A 423 -7.77 -12.57 -0.98
C THR A 423 -6.57 -13.52 -1.18
N MET A 424 -6.46 -14.06 -2.38
CA MET A 424 -5.39 -14.97 -2.82
C MET A 424 -5.39 -16.34 -2.12
N GLU A 425 -4.32 -17.12 -2.31
CA GLU A 425 -4.29 -18.55 -2.08
C GLU A 425 -3.53 -18.96 -0.82
N GLY A 426 -3.85 -20.14 -0.32
CA GLY A 426 -3.07 -20.85 0.69
C GLY A 426 -3.19 -20.30 2.09
N ASP A 427 -2.18 -20.64 2.89
CA ASP A 427 -2.01 -20.16 4.25
C ASP A 427 -0.53 -19.72 4.45
N PRO A 428 -0.15 -18.60 3.83
CA PRO A 428 1.24 -18.19 3.62
C PRO A 428 1.92 -17.67 4.89
N SER A 429 1.23 -17.44 5.97
CA SER A 429 1.84 -17.13 7.28
C SER A 429 2.76 -18.25 7.75
N ILE A 430 2.43 -19.51 7.46
CA ILE A 430 3.22 -20.67 7.91
C ILE A 430 4.66 -20.62 7.41
N PRO A 431 4.94 -20.56 6.09
CA PRO A 431 6.31 -20.48 5.61
C PRO A 431 7.06 -19.25 6.12
N VAL A 432 6.40 -18.10 6.31
CA VAL A 432 7.03 -16.88 6.86
C VAL A 432 7.52 -17.10 8.29
N ILE A 433 6.66 -17.60 9.16
CA ILE A 433 6.98 -17.83 10.58
C ILE A 433 8.07 -18.90 10.72
N VAL A 434 7.93 -20.00 10.00
CA VAL A 434 8.87 -21.13 10.06
C VAL A 434 10.24 -20.75 9.52
N ASP A 435 10.31 -20.08 8.39
CA ASP A 435 11.58 -19.63 7.80
C ASP A 435 12.32 -18.66 8.75
N THR A 436 11.58 -17.71 9.33
CA THR A 436 12.12 -16.77 10.32
C THR A 436 12.73 -17.49 11.51
N TRP A 437 12.03 -18.47 12.09
CA TRP A 437 12.49 -19.22 13.25
C TRP A 437 13.70 -20.12 12.92
N LEU A 438 13.65 -20.83 11.79
CA LEU A 438 14.74 -21.72 11.34
C LEU A 438 16.03 -20.97 11.02
N LYS A 439 15.94 -19.72 10.56
CA LYS A 439 17.09 -18.83 10.35
C LYS A 439 17.64 -18.22 11.64
N GLY A 440 17.07 -18.56 12.80
CA GLY A 440 17.61 -18.19 14.11
C GLY A 440 16.95 -16.98 14.77
N LEU A 441 15.98 -16.34 14.14
CA LEU A 441 15.19 -15.26 14.73
C LEU A 441 14.05 -15.86 15.56
N ARG A 442 14.29 -16.06 16.87
CA ARG A 442 13.45 -16.87 17.75
C ARG A 442 12.75 -16.08 18.86
N ASP A 443 12.86 -14.76 18.86
CA ASP A 443 12.27 -13.91 19.91
C ASP A 443 10.78 -13.67 19.69
N PHE A 444 10.01 -14.76 19.70
CA PHE A 444 8.55 -14.81 19.69
C PHE A 444 8.05 -16.15 20.26
N ASP A 445 6.76 -16.21 20.58
CA ASP A 445 6.12 -17.39 21.17
C ASP A 445 5.94 -18.50 20.13
N ILE A 446 6.89 -19.43 20.09
CA ILE A 446 6.90 -20.51 19.08
C ILE A 446 5.82 -21.57 19.36
N GLU A 447 5.44 -21.82 20.61
CA GLU A 447 4.39 -22.80 20.90
C GLU A 447 3.02 -22.27 20.46
N LEU A 448 2.73 -20.99 20.70
CA LEU A 448 1.55 -20.32 20.15
C LEU A 448 1.56 -20.32 18.62
N ALA A 449 2.70 -20.02 18.01
CA ALA A 449 2.85 -20.04 16.55
C ALA A 449 2.58 -21.43 15.99
N TYR A 450 3.11 -22.47 16.64
CA TYR A 450 2.88 -23.86 16.26
C TYR A 450 1.42 -24.27 16.38
N GLU A 451 0.75 -23.89 17.49
CA GLU A 451 -0.69 -24.11 17.69
C GLU A 451 -1.49 -23.47 16.54
N ALA A 452 -1.24 -22.20 16.24
CA ALA A 452 -1.93 -21.44 15.21
C ALA A 452 -1.76 -22.05 13.80
N MET A 453 -0.52 -22.40 13.44
CA MET A 453 -0.20 -23.03 12.16
C MET A 453 -0.85 -24.42 12.04
N ARG A 454 -0.78 -25.23 13.11
CA ARG A 454 -1.37 -26.56 13.13
C ARG A 454 -2.90 -26.52 13.02
N LYS A 455 -3.53 -25.51 13.64
CA LYS A 455 -4.97 -25.27 13.55
C LYS A 455 -5.40 -25.10 12.09
N GLY A 456 -4.77 -24.19 11.33
CA GLY A 456 -5.03 -23.99 9.91
C GLY A 456 -4.85 -25.26 9.08
N ALA A 457 -3.81 -26.06 9.37
CA ALA A 457 -3.51 -27.28 8.64
C ALA A 457 -4.38 -28.49 8.98
N THR A 458 -5.16 -28.48 10.07
CA THR A 458 -5.85 -29.69 10.57
C THR A 458 -7.35 -29.56 10.78
N LEU A 459 -7.92 -28.36 10.92
CA LEU A 459 -9.36 -28.20 11.04
C LEU A 459 -10.09 -28.59 9.76
N PRO A 460 -11.30 -29.20 9.87
CA PRO A 460 -12.16 -29.46 8.72
C PRO A 460 -12.47 -28.18 7.94
N GLY A 461 -12.65 -28.30 6.63
CA GLY A 461 -12.85 -27.15 5.73
C GLY A 461 -14.03 -26.25 6.12
N ALA A 462 -15.14 -26.82 6.61
CA ALA A 462 -16.30 -26.07 7.06
C ALA A 462 -16.04 -25.16 8.29
N GLU A 463 -15.01 -25.45 9.06
CA GLU A 463 -14.58 -24.70 10.25
C GLU A 463 -13.26 -23.93 10.01
N ASN A 464 -12.72 -24.01 8.81
CA ASN A 464 -11.37 -23.54 8.48
C ASN A 464 -11.42 -22.31 7.58
N LEU A 465 -11.10 -21.16 8.15
CA LEU A 465 -11.11 -19.90 7.42
C LEU A 465 -10.04 -19.83 6.32
N LEU A 466 -8.88 -20.47 6.54
CA LEU A 466 -7.72 -20.37 5.65
C LEU A 466 -7.67 -21.48 4.60
N ARG A 467 -8.21 -22.67 4.90
CA ARG A 467 -8.20 -23.85 4.03
C ARG A 467 -9.61 -24.43 3.88
N PRO A 468 -10.52 -23.77 3.14
CA PRO A 468 -11.90 -24.26 2.97
C PRO A 468 -11.97 -25.63 2.30
N ASP A 469 -10.97 -26.01 1.51
CA ASP A 469 -10.87 -27.31 0.82
C ASP A 469 -10.13 -28.37 1.63
N ASN A 470 -9.90 -28.16 2.93
CA ASN A 470 -9.03 -29.04 3.74
C ASN A 470 -9.53 -30.48 3.85
N ASP A 471 -10.84 -30.73 3.80
CA ASP A 471 -11.39 -32.09 3.85
C ASP A 471 -10.99 -32.91 2.61
N ASP A 472 -11.14 -32.34 1.42
CA ASP A 472 -10.69 -32.97 0.16
C ASP A 472 -9.15 -33.10 0.15
N TYR A 473 -8.44 -32.04 0.50
CA TYR A 473 -6.98 -32.03 0.55
C TYR A 473 -6.40 -33.11 1.46
N VAL A 474 -6.99 -33.31 2.64
CA VAL A 474 -6.53 -34.32 3.59
C VAL A 474 -6.92 -35.73 3.16
N SER A 475 -8.15 -35.94 2.68
CA SER A 475 -8.68 -37.26 2.37
C SER A 475 -8.19 -37.81 1.02
N LEU A 476 -8.05 -36.94 0.01
CA LEU A 476 -7.65 -37.33 -1.35
C LEU A 476 -6.16 -37.12 -1.62
N GLY A 477 -5.51 -36.26 -0.85
CA GLY A 477 -4.13 -35.81 -1.07
C GLY A 477 -4.01 -34.70 -2.13
N TYR A 478 -5.14 -34.18 -2.63
CA TYR A 478 -5.22 -33.08 -3.56
C TYR A 478 -6.55 -32.33 -3.41
N VAL A 479 -6.66 -31.12 -3.93
CA VAL A 479 -7.91 -30.37 -4.04
C VAL A 479 -8.51 -30.64 -5.44
N PRO A 480 -9.68 -31.33 -5.53
CA PRO A 480 -10.31 -31.58 -6.83
C PRO A 480 -10.92 -30.31 -7.40
N LEU A 481 -10.91 -30.18 -8.73
CA LEU A 481 -11.62 -29.12 -9.42
C LEU A 481 -13.14 -29.30 -9.23
N ARG A 482 -13.78 -28.31 -8.63
CA ARG A 482 -15.23 -28.23 -8.42
C ARG A 482 -15.75 -26.92 -9.03
N GLU A 483 -16.73 -26.33 -8.40
CA GLU A 483 -17.24 -24.98 -8.74
C GLU A 483 -16.52 -23.86 -7.95
N GLN A 484 -15.38 -24.17 -7.33
CA GLN A 484 -14.55 -23.12 -6.75
C GLN A 484 -13.97 -22.25 -7.87
N TYR A 485 -13.84 -20.98 -7.56
CA TYR A 485 -13.32 -19.99 -8.46
C TYR A 485 -11.85 -20.31 -8.83
N ASP A 486 -11.69 -21.14 -9.85
CA ASP A 486 -10.47 -21.40 -10.64
C ASP A 486 -9.20 -21.93 -9.95
N ASN A 487 -9.21 -22.29 -8.67
CA ASN A 487 -7.99 -22.26 -7.88
C ASN A 487 -7.53 -23.62 -7.34
N SER A 488 -8.12 -24.72 -7.75
CA SER A 488 -7.88 -26.03 -7.13
C SER A 488 -6.40 -26.44 -7.07
N VAL A 489 -5.65 -26.27 -8.15
CA VAL A 489 -4.20 -26.59 -8.20
C VAL A 489 -3.41 -25.57 -7.40
N SER A 490 -3.74 -24.29 -7.57
CA SER A 490 -3.06 -23.19 -6.86
C SER A 490 -3.22 -23.32 -5.36
N HIS A 491 -4.44 -23.56 -4.84
CA HIS A 491 -4.71 -23.83 -3.42
C HIS A 491 -3.85 -24.98 -2.89
N ALA A 492 -3.90 -26.12 -3.59
CA ALA A 492 -3.19 -27.32 -3.16
C ALA A 492 -1.67 -27.13 -3.12
N LEU A 493 -1.08 -26.44 -4.12
CA LEU A 493 0.35 -26.20 -4.17
C LEU A 493 0.81 -25.32 -3.01
N GLU A 494 0.05 -24.28 -2.64
CA GLU A 494 0.33 -23.46 -1.48
C GLU A 494 0.20 -24.25 -0.16
N TYR A 495 -0.78 -25.15 -0.06
CA TYR A 495 -0.92 -26.03 1.12
C TYR A 495 0.25 -27.00 1.25
N TYR A 496 0.78 -27.57 0.15
CA TYR A 496 1.97 -28.45 0.20
C TYR A 496 3.21 -27.71 0.68
N ILE A 497 3.41 -26.45 0.25
CA ILE A 497 4.52 -25.61 0.71
C ILE A 497 4.39 -25.34 2.21
N ALA A 498 3.19 -24.96 2.68
CA ALA A 498 2.90 -24.70 4.08
C ALA A 498 3.07 -25.97 4.93
N ASP A 499 2.59 -27.11 4.47
CA ASP A 499 2.75 -28.40 5.17
C ASP A 499 4.21 -28.83 5.25
N ASN A 500 5.02 -28.61 4.20
CA ASN A 500 6.46 -28.86 4.28
C ASN A 500 7.13 -27.96 5.34
N ALA A 501 6.79 -26.69 5.37
CA ALA A 501 7.31 -25.78 6.39
C ALA A 501 6.89 -26.23 7.79
N LEU A 502 5.63 -26.62 7.97
CA LEU A 502 5.11 -27.13 9.25
C LEU A 502 5.78 -28.44 9.66
N SER A 503 6.08 -29.34 8.73
CA SER A 503 6.87 -30.55 8.97
C SER A 503 8.25 -30.23 9.54
N ARG A 504 8.94 -29.25 8.97
CA ARG A 504 10.29 -28.86 9.39
C ARG A 504 10.31 -28.26 10.79
N ILE A 505 9.36 -27.39 11.12
CA ILE A 505 9.27 -26.82 12.46
C ILE A 505 8.83 -27.89 13.49
N ALA A 506 7.89 -28.77 13.14
CA ALA A 506 7.48 -29.89 13.99
C ALA A 506 8.67 -30.79 14.35
N ALA A 507 9.52 -31.11 13.37
CA ALA A 507 10.75 -31.87 13.60
C ALA A 507 11.72 -31.15 14.55
N ALA A 508 11.91 -29.83 14.35
CA ALA A 508 12.78 -29.01 15.20
C ALA A 508 12.26 -28.90 16.65
N LEU A 509 10.94 -28.93 16.85
CA LEU A 509 10.28 -28.94 18.16
C LEU A 509 10.11 -30.34 18.76
N GLY A 510 10.60 -31.40 18.09
CA GLY A 510 10.51 -32.77 18.55
C GLY A 510 9.12 -33.45 18.41
N LYS A 511 8.20 -32.84 17.68
CA LYS A 511 6.83 -33.32 17.41
C LYS A 511 6.85 -34.30 16.22
N LYS A 512 7.37 -35.51 16.45
CA LYS A 512 7.74 -36.48 15.40
C LYS A 512 6.55 -36.97 14.54
N GLU A 513 5.38 -37.14 15.13
CA GLU A 513 4.19 -37.60 14.41
C GLU A 513 3.70 -36.55 13.42
N ASP A 514 3.58 -35.31 13.88
CA ASP A 514 3.22 -34.17 13.01
C ASP A 514 4.29 -33.92 11.92
N ALA A 515 5.57 -34.04 12.26
CA ALA A 515 6.66 -33.92 11.29
C ALA A 515 6.51 -34.92 10.14
N ARG A 516 6.18 -36.19 10.45
CA ARG A 516 5.94 -37.22 9.44
C ARG A 516 4.65 -36.93 8.65
N LEU A 517 3.56 -36.65 9.34
CA LEU A 517 2.26 -36.38 8.72
C LEU A 517 2.35 -35.27 7.68
N PHE A 518 2.86 -34.11 8.08
CA PHE A 518 2.94 -32.94 7.22
C PHE A 518 3.98 -33.11 6.09
N HIS A 519 5.05 -33.88 6.32
CA HIS A 519 5.98 -34.25 5.26
C HIS A 519 5.29 -35.10 4.18
N GLU A 520 4.57 -36.16 4.58
CA GLU A 520 3.84 -37.03 3.66
C GLU A 520 2.82 -36.22 2.85
N ARG A 521 2.06 -35.33 3.49
CA ARG A 521 1.09 -34.47 2.81
C ARG A 521 1.74 -33.52 1.81
N SER A 522 2.90 -32.96 2.13
CA SER A 522 3.60 -32.01 1.26
C SER A 522 4.03 -32.60 -0.10
N LEU A 523 4.05 -33.92 -0.23
CA LEU A 523 4.39 -34.62 -1.47
C LEU A 523 3.18 -34.85 -2.40
N GLY A 524 1.99 -34.41 -2.00
CA GLY A 524 0.74 -34.60 -2.73
C GLY A 524 0.67 -33.89 -4.11
N TYR A 525 1.51 -32.87 -4.34
CA TYR A 525 1.62 -32.22 -5.65
C TYR A 525 1.83 -33.21 -6.82
N LYS A 526 2.39 -34.41 -6.54
CA LYS A 526 2.64 -35.46 -7.51
C LYS A 526 1.35 -36.00 -8.16
N HIS A 527 0.19 -35.86 -7.50
CA HIS A 527 -1.11 -36.23 -8.07
C HIS A 527 -1.45 -35.42 -9.33
N TYR A 528 -1.09 -34.14 -9.35
CA TYR A 528 -1.40 -33.25 -10.46
C TYR A 528 -0.51 -33.45 -11.69
N TYR A 529 0.62 -34.16 -11.57
CA TYR A 529 1.55 -34.31 -12.68
C TYR A 529 1.00 -35.23 -13.79
N CYS A 530 0.66 -34.61 -14.91
CA CYS A 530 0.15 -35.29 -16.09
C CYS A 530 1.30 -35.58 -17.08
N LYS A 531 1.68 -36.85 -17.21
CA LYS A 531 2.80 -37.29 -18.11
C LYS A 531 2.57 -36.96 -19.58
N GLU A 532 1.31 -36.96 -20.02
CA GLU A 532 0.93 -36.64 -21.40
C GLU A 532 1.34 -35.22 -21.80
N TYR A 533 1.17 -34.26 -20.88
CA TYR A 533 1.48 -32.84 -21.12
C TYR A 533 2.84 -32.42 -20.55
N GLY A 534 3.41 -33.19 -19.62
CA GLY A 534 4.62 -32.82 -18.89
C GLY A 534 4.40 -31.67 -17.90
N THR A 535 3.15 -31.40 -17.51
CA THR A 535 2.75 -30.31 -16.65
C THR A 535 1.75 -30.76 -15.59
N PHE A 536 1.49 -29.91 -14.59
CA PHE A 536 0.34 -30.08 -13.72
C PHE A 536 -0.96 -29.90 -14.48
N ARG A 537 -2.00 -30.64 -14.09
CA ARG A 537 -3.33 -30.61 -14.68
C ARG A 537 -4.37 -30.76 -13.58
N PRO A 538 -5.45 -29.97 -13.59
CA PRO A 538 -6.53 -30.11 -12.60
C PRO A 538 -7.15 -31.51 -12.62
N ILE A 539 -7.56 -31.99 -11.44
CA ILE A 539 -8.17 -33.30 -11.24
C ILE A 539 -9.62 -33.09 -10.81
N LEU A 540 -10.55 -33.82 -11.44
CA LEU A 540 -11.96 -33.83 -11.11
C LEU A 540 -12.24 -34.65 -9.84
N PRO A 541 -13.42 -34.51 -9.18
CA PRO A 541 -13.79 -35.30 -8.00
C PRO A 541 -13.79 -36.83 -8.22
N ASN A 542 -13.94 -37.28 -9.47
CA ASN A 542 -13.87 -38.71 -9.84
C ASN A 542 -12.44 -39.24 -10.03
N GLY A 543 -11.43 -38.38 -9.81
CA GLY A 543 -10.00 -38.73 -9.98
C GLY A 543 -9.47 -38.62 -11.39
N GLU A 544 -10.27 -38.22 -12.36
CA GLU A 544 -9.83 -38.02 -13.75
C GLU A 544 -9.27 -36.62 -13.96
N PHE A 545 -8.31 -36.47 -14.86
CA PHE A 545 -7.82 -35.17 -15.27
C PHE A 545 -8.88 -34.38 -16.03
N TYR A 546 -9.01 -33.08 -15.70
CA TYR A 546 -9.92 -32.18 -16.41
C TYR A 546 -9.61 -32.09 -17.91
N ALA A 547 -10.66 -32.11 -18.74
CA ALA A 547 -10.56 -32.01 -20.20
C ALA A 547 -11.76 -31.19 -20.76
N PRO A 548 -11.56 -30.41 -21.85
CA PRO A 548 -10.30 -30.17 -22.58
C PRO A 548 -9.28 -29.34 -21.78
N PHE A 549 -7.99 -29.44 -22.10
CA PHE A 549 -6.92 -28.77 -21.36
C PHE A 549 -5.83 -28.25 -22.30
N ASP A 550 -5.47 -26.99 -22.18
CA ASP A 550 -4.29 -26.38 -22.79
C ASP A 550 -3.38 -25.82 -21.67
N PRO A 551 -2.17 -26.36 -21.46
CA PRO A 551 -1.30 -25.92 -20.35
C PRO A 551 -0.82 -24.48 -20.45
N ARG A 552 -1.04 -23.79 -21.56
CA ARG A 552 -0.66 -22.39 -21.78
C ARG A 552 -1.77 -21.41 -21.39
N GLN A 553 -3.00 -21.90 -21.23
CA GLN A 553 -4.14 -21.10 -20.82
C GLN A 553 -4.30 -21.16 -19.29
N GLY A 554 -4.80 -20.12 -18.72
CA GLY A 554 -5.11 -20.02 -17.30
C GLY A 554 -4.77 -18.65 -16.76
N GLU A 555 -5.77 -17.88 -16.54
CA GLU A 555 -5.81 -16.69 -15.72
C GLU A 555 -7.17 -16.65 -15.05
N ASN A 556 -7.31 -15.87 -13.98
CA ASN A 556 -8.56 -15.71 -13.22
C ASN A 556 -9.80 -15.44 -14.06
N PHE A 557 -9.65 -14.87 -15.23
CA PHE A 557 -10.75 -14.38 -16.06
C PHE A 557 -10.89 -15.13 -17.37
N GLU A 558 -10.06 -16.16 -17.60
CA GLU A 558 -10.10 -17.03 -18.76
C GLU A 558 -10.69 -18.40 -18.40
N PRO A 559 -11.33 -19.12 -19.35
CA PRO A 559 -12.06 -20.35 -19.04
C PRO A 559 -11.14 -21.57 -18.82
N ASN A 560 -10.04 -21.42 -18.12
CA ASN A 560 -9.14 -22.53 -17.81
C ASN A 560 -9.01 -22.69 -16.30
N PRO A 561 -9.85 -23.53 -15.69
CA PRO A 561 -9.93 -23.66 -14.26
C PRO A 561 -8.67 -24.28 -13.63
N GLY A 562 -8.45 -23.98 -12.36
CA GLY A 562 -7.44 -24.63 -11.52
C GLY A 562 -6.17 -23.82 -11.24
N PHE A 563 -5.95 -22.68 -11.93
CA PHE A 563 -4.77 -21.85 -11.77
C PHE A 563 -5.15 -20.38 -11.54
N HIS A 564 -4.58 -19.78 -10.52
CA HIS A 564 -4.78 -18.37 -10.16
C HIS A 564 -3.64 -17.51 -10.69
N GLU A 565 -3.93 -16.44 -11.43
CA GLU A 565 -2.96 -15.50 -12.02
C GLU A 565 -1.81 -16.20 -12.77
N GLY A 566 -2.10 -17.30 -13.45
CA GLY A 566 -1.10 -18.06 -14.15
C GLY A 566 -1.68 -19.26 -14.87
N CYS A 567 -0.80 -20.12 -15.38
CA CYS A 567 -1.17 -21.33 -16.10
C CYS A 567 -0.33 -22.53 -15.64
N ALA A 568 -0.60 -23.71 -16.19
CA ALA A 568 0.13 -24.91 -15.84
C ALA A 568 1.65 -24.79 -16.04
N TRP A 569 2.10 -24.03 -17.04
CA TRP A 569 3.53 -23.78 -17.26
C TRP A 569 4.19 -23.04 -16.11
N ASN A 570 3.50 -22.05 -15.51
CA ASN A 570 4.00 -21.32 -14.36
C ASN A 570 4.06 -22.21 -13.12
N TYR A 571 2.96 -22.93 -12.86
CA TYR A 571 2.77 -23.69 -11.61
C TYR A 571 3.50 -25.02 -11.57
N THR A 572 3.81 -25.65 -12.72
CA THR A 572 4.51 -26.95 -12.75
C THR A 572 5.88 -26.89 -12.06
N PHE A 573 6.56 -25.75 -12.13
CA PHE A 573 7.85 -25.54 -11.47
C PHE A 573 7.73 -24.96 -10.05
N TYR A 574 6.50 -24.72 -9.60
CA TYR A 574 6.24 -24.10 -8.30
C TYR A 574 6.14 -25.15 -7.18
N VAL A 575 7.25 -25.86 -6.95
CA VAL A 575 7.44 -26.86 -5.88
C VAL A 575 8.76 -26.58 -5.16
N PRO A 576 8.93 -25.39 -4.52
CA PRO A 576 10.22 -24.98 -3.96
C PRO A 576 10.70 -25.85 -2.79
N HIS A 577 9.85 -26.71 -2.25
CA HIS A 577 10.15 -27.59 -1.12
C HIS A 577 10.65 -28.98 -1.53
N ASP A 578 10.57 -29.34 -2.81
CA ASP A 578 10.99 -30.66 -3.36
C ASP A 578 11.49 -30.48 -4.80
N VAL A 579 12.65 -29.81 -4.96
CA VAL A 579 13.28 -29.42 -6.24
C VAL A 579 14.08 -30.57 -6.83
#